data_40c4a1739fd1bfbbdb92708422fe7996
#
_entry.id   40c4a1739fd1bfbbdb92708422fe7996
#
_cell.length_a   1.000
_cell.length_b   1.000
_cell.length_c   1.000
_cell.angle_alpha   90.00
_cell.angle_beta   90.00
_cell.angle_gamma   90.00
#
_symmetry.space_group_name_H-M   'P 1'
#
loop_
_entity.id
_entity.type
_entity.pdbx_description
1 polymer ?
#
loop_
_entity_poly.entity_id
_entity_poly.type
_entity_poly.pdbx_seq_one_letter_code
_entity_poly.pdbx_strand_id
1 'polypeptide(L)'
;MNTDIQISTNQYKNKELIELWSSKIPPNQHEIDKIYELMNGTIKFFETFGINYHIVAGSALGQARNGGLIPYDDDVDFGIHKNDVEKVLKNKQFFINRNYKIEKAEIGIKLGTGDITNSAIKQKDSSNTIMGPCKPFTGVNQDIFLFEEDGLVDNIPVMRYCSKRAQLTWPDEVIPRKGWFNPEKGIFGNLKVNVLPKNNLDWYLEKSYGPLWKTHNGQGDKLENFECTLHSRNKLLTKKD
;
A
#
# COMPACT_ATOMS: atom_id res chain seq x y z
N MET A 1 23.08 31.97 3.70
CA MET A 1 23.11 31.38 5.06
C MET A 1 21.88 30.52 5.40
N ASN A 2 21.13 29.98 4.45
CA ASN A 2 19.92 29.19 4.74
C ASN A 2 19.95 27.75 4.22
N THR A 3 21.02 27.32 3.58
CA THR A 3 21.14 25.97 3.02
C THR A 3 21.63 24.93 4.03
N ASP A 4 22.52 25.35 4.93
CA ASP A 4 23.12 24.40 5.90
C ASP A 4 22.15 23.96 7.02
N ILE A 5 21.18 24.80 7.38
CA ILE A 5 20.18 24.48 8.42
C ILE A 5 19.13 23.50 7.89
N GLN A 6 18.79 23.57 6.59
CA GLN A 6 17.85 22.59 5.99
C GLN A 6 18.48 21.21 5.82
N ILE A 7 19.76 21.12 5.49
CA ILE A 7 20.48 19.84 5.34
C ILE A 7 20.61 19.15 6.70
N SER A 8 20.93 19.89 7.76
CA SER A 8 21.06 19.32 9.10
C SER A 8 19.74 18.79 9.67
N THR A 9 18.63 19.52 9.48
CA THR A 9 17.30 19.08 9.94
C THR A 9 16.78 17.86 9.18
N ASN A 10 17.11 17.73 7.90
CA ASN A 10 16.75 16.56 7.11
C ASN A 10 17.56 15.31 7.50
N GLN A 11 18.84 15.45 7.81
CA GLN A 11 19.67 14.35 8.31
C GLN A 11 19.19 13.83 9.68
N TYR A 12 18.79 14.72 10.59
CA TYR A 12 18.23 14.31 11.89
C TYR A 12 16.90 13.57 11.75
N LYS A 13 15.98 14.07 10.94
CA LYS A 13 14.71 13.38 10.67
C LYS A 13 14.91 12.01 10.04
N ASN A 14 15.84 11.89 9.12
CA ASN A 14 16.16 10.61 8.50
C ASN A 14 16.72 9.60 9.51
N LYS A 15 17.57 10.04 10.42
CA LYS A 15 18.14 9.17 11.46
C LYS A 15 17.08 8.66 12.42
N GLU A 16 16.18 9.53 12.91
CA GLU A 16 15.08 9.14 13.78
C GLU A 16 14.11 8.16 13.10
N LEU A 17 13.80 8.39 11.83
CA LEU A 17 12.96 7.49 11.05
C LEU A 17 13.64 6.14 10.82
N ILE A 18 14.92 6.12 10.51
CA ILE A 18 15.73 4.91 10.36
C ILE A 18 15.76 4.12 11.67
N GLU A 19 15.99 4.79 12.79
CA GLU A 19 15.99 4.17 14.13
C GLU A 19 14.61 3.59 14.47
N LEU A 20 13.52 4.32 14.17
CA LEU A 20 12.16 3.86 14.39
C LEU A 20 11.85 2.59 13.60
N TRP A 21 12.26 2.53 12.34
CA TRP A 21 12.03 1.37 11.49
C TRP A 21 12.96 0.21 11.80
N SER A 22 14.20 0.49 12.14
CA SER A 22 15.15 -0.57 12.54
C SER A 22 14.75 -1.25 13.86
N SER A 23 13.87 -0.61 14.64
CA SER A 23 13.26 -1.22 15.82
C SER A 23 12.00 -2.04 15.53
N LYS A 24 11.48 -1.99 14.29
CA LYS A 24 10.28 -2.74 13.90
C LYS A 24 10.58 -4.24 13.93
N ILE A 25 9.80 -4.96 14.71
CA ILE A 25 9.87 -6.43 14.76
C ILE A 25 9.20 -6.97 13.50
N PRO A 26 9.86 -7.85 12.73
CA PRO A 26 9.23 -8.45 11.56
C PRO A 26 8.03 -9.31 12.00
N PRO A 27 6.99 -9.44 11.16
CA PRO A 27 5.90 -10.34 11.45
C PRO A 27 6.43 -11.78 11.62
N ASN A 28 5.91 -12.48 12.62
CA ASN A 28 6.22 -13.89 12.79
C ASN A 28 5.48 -14.76 11.76
N GLN A 29 5.83 -16.04 11.65
CA GLN A 29 5.23 -16.92 10.64
C GLN A 29 3.70 -17.00 10.74
N HIS A 30 3.14 -17.00 11.94
CA HIS A 30 1.69 -17.02 12.10
C HIS A 30 1.01 -15.74 11.57
N GLU A 31 1.62 -14.58 11.79
CA GLU A 31 1.14 -13.31 11.22
C GLU A 31 1.26 -13.31 9.70
N ILE A 32 2.36 -13.79 9.15
CA ILE A 32 2.56 -13.96 7.71
C ILE A 32 1.46 -14.85 7.12
N ASP A 33 1.20 -16.00 7.73
CA ASP A 33 0.15 -16.93 7.29
C ASP A 33 -1.23 -16.24 7.29
N LYS A 34 -1.53 -15.43 8.32
CA LYS A 34 -2.76 -14.65 8.41
C LYS A 34 -2.85 -13.54 7.38
N ILE A 35 -1.76 -12.88 7.05
CA ILE A 35 -1.70 -11.89 5.96
C ILE A 35 -2.06 -12.56 4.62
N TYR A 36 -1.44 -13.69 4.30
CA TYR A 36 -1.75 -14.44 3.09
C TYR A 36 -3.16 -15.02 3.07
N GLU A 37 -3.69 -15.47 4.21
CA GLU A 37 -5.08 -15.92 4.35
C GLU A 37 -6.08 -14.79 4.03
N LEU A 38 -5.87 -13.60 4.63
CA LEU A 38 -6.70 -12.42 4.40
C LEU A 38 -6.61 -11.97 2.94
N MET A 39 -5.40 -11.90 2.39
CA MET A 39 -5.15 -11.57 0.99
C MET A 39 -5.91 -12.52 0.04
N ASN A 40 -5.82 -13.83 0.25
CA ASN A 40 -6.53 -14.81 -0.54
C ASN A 40 -8.06 -14.65 -0.44
N GLY A 41 -8.57 -14.35 0.75
CA GLY A 41 -9.99 -14.03 0.96
C GLY A 41 -10.44 -12.82 0.15
N THR A 42 -9.61 -11.78 0.11
CA THR A 42 -9.87 -10.54 -0.63
C THR A 42 -9.82 -10.76 -2.15
N ILE A 43 -8.86 -11.53 -2.64
CA ILE A 43 -8.77 -11.91 -4.06
C ILE A 43 -10.04 -12.66 -4.49
N LYS A 44 -10.46 -13.67 -3.71
CA LYS A 44 -11.71 -14.42 -3.97
C LYS A 44 -12.94 -13.53 -3.98
N PHE A 45 -12.98 -12.52 -3.09
CA PHE A 45 -14.04 -11.53 -3.09
C PHE A 45 -14.07 -10.75 -4.41
N PHE A 46 -12.96 -10.19 -4.83
CA PHE A 46 -12.87 -9.42 -6.06
C PHE A 46 -13.26 -10.24 -7.29
N GLU A 47 -12.78 -11.48 -7.37
CA GLU A 47 -13.12 -12.41 -8.46
C GLU A 47 -14.62 -12.77 -8.44
N THR A 48 -15.20 -13.05 -7.27
CA THR A 48 -16.62 -13.40 -7.13
C THR A 48 -17.54 -12.28 -7.58
N PHE A 49 -17.20 -11.03 -7.24
CA PHE A 49 -18.03 -9.88 -7.52
C PHE A 49 -17.61 -9.09 -8.77
N GLY A 50 -16.66 -9.61 -9.55
CA GLY A 50 -16.21 -8.97 -10.79
C GLY A 50 -15.63 -7.58 -10.55
N ILE A 51 -14.80 -7.40 -9.51
CA ILE A 51 -14.09 -6.17 -9.20
C ILE A 51 -12.69 -6.26 -9.79
N ASN A 52 -12.35 -5.32 -10.68
CA ASN A 52 -10.98 -5.20 -11.15
C ASN A 52 -10.12 -4.60 -10.04
N TYR A 53 -8.99 -5.25 -9.75
CA TYR A 53 -8.08 -4.85 -8.70
C TYR A 53 -6.62 -5.00 -9.14
N HIS A 54 -5.73 -4.31 -8.45
CA HIS A 54 -4.29 -4.54 -8.52
C HIS A 54 -3.72 -4.62 -7.11
N ILE A 55 -2.63 -5.34 -6.93
CA ILE A 55 -1.76 -5.08 -5.80
C ILE A 55 -1.00 -3.77 -6.08
N VAL A 56 -0.85 -2.93 -5.07
CA VAL A 56 -0.26 -1.58 -5.20
C VAL A 56 0.76 -1.33 -4.08
N ALA A 57 1.37 -0.18 -4.06
CA ALA A 57 2.29 0.26 -3.00
C ALA A 57 3.39 -0.78 -2.67
N GLY A 58 3.65 -1.01 -1.39
CA GLY A 58 4.62 -2.01 -0.91
C GLY A 58 4.37 -3.41 -1.44
N SER A 59 3.10 -3.78 -1.63
CA SER A 59 2.73 -5.10 -2.17
C SER A 59 3.13 -5.28 -3.64
N ALA A 60 2.99 -4.24 -4.47
CA ALA A 60 3.46 -4.30 -5.86
C ALA A 60 5.00 -4.39 -5.92
N LEU A 61 5.68 -3.62 -5.07
CA LEU A 61 7.14 -3.69 -4.95
C LEU A 61 7.60 -5.09 -4.48
N GLY A 62 6.97 -5.62 -3.45
CA GLY A 62 7.24 -6.95 -2.90
C GLY A 62 7.05 -8.05 -3.93
N GLN A 63 5.97 -8.01 -4.68
CA GLN A 63 5.70 -8.94 -5.76
C GLN A 63 6.80 -8.89 -6.84
N ALA A 64 7.15 -7.68 -7.29
CA ALA A 64 8.11 -7.52 -8.38
C ALA A 64 9.56 -7.87 -7.99
N ARG A 65 9.92 -7.66 -6.74
CA ARG A 65 11.28 -7.79 -6.23
C ARG A 65 11.53 -9.09 -5.45
N ASN A 66 10.57 -9.45 -4.59
CA ASN A 66 10.70 -10.56 -3.66
C ASN A 66 9.83 -11.77 -4.05
N GLY A 67 8.92 -11.60 -5.02
CA GLY A 67 7.92 -12.62 -5.36
C GLY A 67 6.80 -12.78 -4.32
N GLY A 68 6.69 -11.85 -3.36
CA GLY A 68 5.73 -11.91 -2.25
C GLY A 68 5.89 -10.74 -1.28
N LEU A 69 5.54 -10.97 -0.02
CA LEU A 69 5.66 -9.97 1.03
C LEU A 69 7.11 -9.50 1.20
N ILE A 70 7.30 -8.20 1.34
CA ILE A 70 8.62 -7.64 1.68
C ILE A 70 8.97 -8.06 3.12
N PRO A 71 10.21 -8.49 3.40
CA PRO A 71 10.65 -8.71 4.77
C PRO A 71 10.37 -7.48 5.65
N TYR A 72 9.83 -7.70 6.86
CA TYR A 72 9.38 -6.66 7.79
C TYR A 72 8.11 -5.90 7.39
N ASP A 73 7.48 -6.19 6.26
CA ASP A 73 6.16 -5.66 5.92
C ASP A 73 5.08 -6.48 6.64
N ASP A 74 4.06 -5.81 7.15
CA ASP A 74 3.06 -6.43 8.03
C ASP A 74 1.62 -6.21 7.53
N ASP A 75 1.47 -5.79 6.27
CA ASP A 75 0.20 -5.64 5.58
C ASP A 75 0.31 -5.91 4.08
N VAL A 76 -0.82 -5.87 3.39
CA VAL A 76 -0.93 -5.98 1.93
C VAL A 76 -1.89 -4.89 1.44
N ASP A 77 -1.51 -4.26 0.33
CA ASP A 77 -2.22 -3.16 -0.28
C ASP A 77 -2.85 -3.55 -1.60
N PHE A 78 -4.14 -3.31 -1.74
CA PHE A 78 -4.88 -3.39 -2.99
C PHE A 78 -5.33 -2.02 -3.47
N GLY A 79 -5.43 -1.87 -4.77
CA GLY A 79 -6.10 -0.74 -5.43
C GLY A 79 -7.31 -1.21 -6.20
N ILE A 80 -8.44 -0.51 -6.05
CA ILE A 80 -9.65 -0.69 -6.86
C ILE A 80 -10.10 0.66 -7.42
N HIS A 81 -10.90 0.64 -8.47
CA HIS A 81 -11.51 1.86 -8.99
C HIS A 81 -12.59 2.37 -8.01
N LYS A 82 -12.67 3.68 -7.81
CA LYS A 82 -13.64 4.29 -6.87
C LYS A 82 -15.09 3.86 -7.10
N ASN A 83 -15.46 3.57 -8.34
CA ASN A 83 -16.81 3.15 -8.68
C ASN A 83 -17.18 1.77 -8.13
N ASP A 84 -16.19 0.97 -7.70
CA ASP A 84 -16.43 -0.35 -7.12
C ASP A 84 -16.58 -0.33 -5.59
N VAL A 85 -16.35 0.82 -4.93
CA VAL A 85 -16.43 0.92 -3.47
C VAL A 85 -17.79 0.49 -2.92
N GLU A 86 -18.88 0.96 -3.54
CA GLU A 86 -20.24 0.60 -3.12
C GLU A 86 -20.52 -0.89 -3.29
N LYS A 87 -19.95 -1.53 -4.33
CA LYS A 87 -20.04 -2.97 -4.51
C LYS A 87 -19.35 -3.74 -3.39
N VAL A 88 -18.19 -3.25 -2.92
CA VAL A 88 -17.49 -3.84 -1.77
C VAL A 88 -18.34 -3.70 -0.50
N LEU A 89 -18.81 -2.50 -0.21
CA LEU A 89 -19.58 -2.21 1.01
C LEU A 89 -20.93 -2.96 1.05
N LYS A 90 -21.61 -3.07 -0.09
CA LYS A 90 -22.87 -3.82 -0.21
C LYS A 90 -22.69 -5.32 0.06
N ASN A 91 -21.55 -5.86 -0.31
CA ASN A 91 -21.25 -7.30 -0.17
C ASN A 91 -20.33 -7.62 1.02
N LYS A 92 -20.19 -6.70 1.96
CA LYS A 92 -19.29 -6.83 3.13
C LYS A 92 -19.54 -8.09 3.98
N GLN A 93 -20.74 -8.67 3.91
CA GLN A 93 -21.08 -9.90 4.63
C GLN A 93 -20.17 -11.08 4.23
N PHE A 94 -19.62 -11.05 3.01
CA PHE A 94 -18.63 -12.03 2.57
C PHE A 94 -17.40 -12.08 3.49
N PHE A 95 -16.92 -10.92 3.92
CA PHE A 95 -15.79 -10.79 4.85
C PHE A 95 -16.19 -11.16 6.27
N ILE A 96 -17.34 -10.66 6.73
CA ILE A 96 -17.86 -10.90 8.09
C ILE A 96 -18.06 -12.40 8.34
N ASN A 97 -18.59 -13.14 7.37
CA ASN A 97 -18.78 -14.60 7.45
C ASN A 97 -17.47 -15.39 7.54
N ARG A 98 -16.32 -14.73 7.30
CA ARG A 98 -14.97 -15.31 7.44
C ARG A 98 -14.21 -14.76 8.64
N ASN A 99 -14.92 -14.13 9.57
CA ASN A 99 -14.37 -13.45 10.74
C ASN A 99 -13.40 -12.30 10.42
N TYR A 100 -13.51 -11.70 9.22
CA TYR A 100 -12.79 -10.49 8.90
C TYR A 100 -13.61 -9.27 9.30
N LYS A 101 -12.92 -8.24 9.76
CA LYS A 101 -13.49 -6.92 10.01
C LYS A 101 -13.31 -6.06 8.77
N ILE A 102 -14.28 -5.17 8.53
CA ILE A 102 -14.26 -4.24 7.40
C ILE A 102 -14.73 -2.87 7.87
N GLU A 103 -13.92 -1.86 7.60
CA GLU A 103 -14.19 -0.48 7.99
C GLU A 103 -13.97 0.46 6.80
N LYS A 104 -14.85 1.45 6.67
CA LYS A 104 -14.66 2.55 5.73
C LYS A 104 -13.58 3.49 6.26
N ALA A 105 -12.65 3.88 5.42
CA ALA A 105 -11.59 4.83 5.75
C ALA A 105 -11.50 5.94 4.70
N GLU A 106 -10.89 7.06 5.06
CA GLU A 106 -10.65 8.19 4.17
C GLU A 106 -9.86 7.77 2.91
N ILE A 107 -8.88 6.88 3.07
CA ILE A 107 -8.05 6.37 1.98
C ILE A 107 -8.73 5.28 1.15
N GLY A 108 -9.86 4.71 1.64
CA GLY A 108 -10.57 3.60 1.00
C GLY A 108 -11.28 2.70 1.99
N ILE A 109 -10.91 1.43 2.02
CA ILE A 109 -11.48 0.41 2.90
C ILE A 109 -10.33 -0.29 3.62
N LYS A 110 -10.52 -0.52 4.91
CA LYS A 110 -9.61 -1.31 5.73
C LYS A 110 -10.24 -2.65 6.07
N LEU A 111 -9.48 -3.70 5.84
CA LEU A 111 -9.81 -5.07 6.22
C LEU A 111 -8.82 -5.56 7.29
N GLY A 112 -9.25 -6.48 8.13
CA GLY A 112 -8.35 -7.07 9.10
C GLY A 112 -8.98 -8.13 9.96
N THR A 113 -8.19 -8.63 10.91
CA THR A 113 -8.60 -9.60 11.93
C THR A 113 -8.49 -8.97 13.32
N GLY A 114 -9.10 -9.64 14.31
CA GLY A 114 -9.13 -9.11 15.68
C GLY A 114 -10.17 -7.99 15.86
N ASP A 115 -10.00 -7.21 16.91
CA ASP A 115 -10.96 -6.16 17.27
C ASP A 115 -10.51 -4.79 16.77
N ILE A 116 -11.48 -3.91 16.57
CA ILE A 116 -11.19 -2.51 16.24
C ILE A 116 -10.53 -1.82 17.44
N THR A 117 -9.45 -1.10 17.21
CA THR A 117 -8.71 -0.41 18.26
C THR A 117 -9.42 0.84 18.76
N ASN A 118 -9.25 1.19 20.03
CA ASN A 118 -9.77 2.44 20.59
C ASN A 118 -9.22 3.69 19.85
N SER A 119 -8.00 3.62 19.34
CA SER A 119 -7.42 4.68 18.53
C SER A 119 -8.18 4.89 17.23
N ALA A 120 -8.51 3.81 16.53
CA ALA A 120 -9.29 3.87 15.30
C ALA A 120 -10.72 4.39 15.54
N ILE A 121 -11.36 3.97 16.64
CA ILE A 121 -12.70 4.45 17.02
C ILE A 121 -12.67 5.98 17.22
N LYS A 122 -11.67 6.50 17.93
CA LYS A 122 -11.51 7.94 18.17
C LYS A 122 -11.21 8.75 16.91
N GLN A 123 -10.74 8.11 15.85
CA GLN A 123 -10.45 8.75 14.56
C GLN A 123 -11.62 8.74 13.59
N LYS A 124 -12.78 8.18 13.97
CA LYS A 124 -13.97 8.20 13.12
C LYS A 124 -14.61 9.57 13.10
N ASP A 125 -14.98 10.02 11.90
CA ASP A 125 -15.79 11.22 11.69
C ASP A 125 -17.29 10.95 11.91
N SER A 126 -18.13 11.98 11.69
CA SER A 126 -19.57 11.89 11.81
C SER A 126 -20.24 10.90 10.86
N SER A 127 -19.58 10.55 9.76
CA SER A 127 -20.01 9.52 8.79
C SER A 127 -19.52 8.10 9.14
N ASN A 128 -18.94 7.92 10.32
CA ASN A 128 -18.32 6.67 10.77
C ASN A 128 -17.13 6.20 9.89
N THR A 129 -16.46 7.14 9.23
CA THR A 129 -15.28 6.89 8.40
C THR A 129 -14.02 7.11 9.22
N ILE A 130 -13.09 6.15 9.19
CA ILE A 130 -11.78 6.28 9.86
C ILE A 130 -10.94 7.31 9.11
N MET A 131 -10.49 8.34 9.82
CA MET A 131 -9.69 9.42 9.26
C MET A 131 -8.20 9.13 9.44
N GLY A 132 -7.47 9.24 8.34
CA GLY A 132 -6.01 9.09 8.31
C GLY A 132 -5.48 7.66 8.25
N PRO A 133 -4.16 7.55 8.06
CA PRO A 133 -3.49 6.25 8.03
C PRO A 133 -3.39 5.69 9.45
N CYS A 134 -4.06 4.58 9.70
CA CYS A 134 -3.91 3.84 10.96
C CYS A 134 -4.13 2.36 10.69
N LYS A 135 -3.63 1.52 11.58
CA LYS A 135 -3.97 0.11 11.66
C LYS A 135 -5.15 -0.04 12.61
N PRO A 136 -6.39 -0.17 12.08
CA PRO A 136 -7.58 -0.10 12.92
C PRO A 136 -7.84 -1.39 13.69
N PHE A 137 -7.18 -2.50 13.35
CA PHE A 137 -7.44 -3.80 13.96
C PHE A 137 -6.25 -4.28 14.76
N THR A 138 -6.51 -5.05 15.80
CA THR A 138 -5.48 -5.62 16.68
C THR A 138 -4.71 -6.78 16.06
N GLY A 139 -5.29 -7.45 15.06
CA GLY A 139 -4.62 -8.49 14.28
C GLY A 139 -3.98 -7.95 13.01
N VAL A 140 -3.92 -8.76 11.96
CA VAL A 140 -3.39 -8.33 10.65
C VAL A 140 -4.33 -7.33 10.00
N ASN A 141 -3.73 -6.41 9.25
CA ASN A 141 -4.44 -5.32 8.56
C ASN A 141 -4.14 -5.38 7.05
N GLN A 142 -5.06 -4.85 6.25
CA GLN A 142 -4.96 -4.76 4.81
C GLN A 142 -5.70 -3.52 4.33
N ASP A 143 -5.12 -2.82 3.37
CA ASP A 143 -5.71 -1.64 2.77
C ASP A 143 -6.25 -1.93 1.37
N ILE A 144 -7.45 -1.39 1.07
CA ILE A 144 -8.01 -1.32 -0.27
C ILE A 144 -8.14 0.16 -0.61
N PHE A 145 -7.17 0.66 -1.34
CA PHE A 145 -7.14 2.05 -1.80
C PHE A 145 -8.08 2.28 -2.97
N LEU A 146 -8.68 3.47 -3.00
CA LEU A 146 -9.54 3.89 -4.09
C LEU A 146 -8.77 4.77 -5.08
N PHE A 147 -8.84 4.40 -6.35
CA PHE A 147 -8.21 5.12 -7.44
C PHE A 147 -9.23 5.68 -8.42
N GLU A 148 -8.88 6.79 -9.05
CA GLU A 148 -9.62 7.41 -10.15
C GLU A 148 -8.66 7.92 -11.22
N GLU A 149 -9.19 8.13 -12.43
CA GLU A 149 -8.43 8.80 -13.48
C GLU A 149 -8.20 10.26 -13.11
N ASP A 150 -6.93 10.69 -13.06
CA ASP A 150 -6.59 12.06 -12.68
C ASP A 150 -5.30 12.56 -13.37
N GLY A 151 -5.48 13.22 -14.50
CA GLY A 151 -4.45 13.97 -15.18
C GLY A 151 -3.39 13.15 -15.91
N LEU A 152 -2.27 13.81 -16.16
CA LEU A 152 -1.12 13.28 -16.87
C LEU A 152 0.14 13.39 -16.02
N VAL A 153 1.01 12.40 -16.10
CA VAL A 153 2.38 12.43 -15.60
C VAL A 153 3.30 11.98 -16.74
N ASP A 154 4.30 12.79 -17.07
CA ASP A 154 5.18 12.55 -18.24
C ASP A 154 4.40 12.30 -19.55
N ASN A 155 3.30 13.02 -19.76
CA ASN A 155 2.34 12.86 -20.87
C ASN A 155 1.61 11.49 -20.88
N ILE A 156 1.64 10.73 -19.80
CA ILE A 156 0.94 9.46 -19.66
C ILE A 156 -0.31 9.68 -18.80
N PRO A 157 -1.52 9.30 -19.27
CA PRO A 157 -2.72 9.29 -18.44
C PRO A 157 -2.55 8.35 -17.26
N VAL A 158 -2.91 8.83 -16.06
CA VAL A 158 -2.68 8.08 -14.81
C VAL A 158 -3.94 7.91 -13.98
N MET A 159 -3.88 6.90 -13.12
CA MET A 159 -4.76 6.70 -11.97
C MET A 159 -4.07 7.26 -10.74
N ARG A 160 -4.83 7.95 -9.89
CA ARG A 160 -4.35 8.47 -8.59
C ARG A 160 -5.29 8.05 -7.47
N TYR A 161 -4.82 8.14 -6.24
CA TYR A 161 -5.69 8.04 -5.07
C TYR A 161 -6.82 9.05 -5.12
N CYS A 162 -8.04 8.63 -4.77
CA CYS A 162 -9.18 9.55 -4.61
C CYS A 162 -9.02 10.45 -3.38
N SER A 163 -8.39 9.96 -2.34
CA SER A 163 -8.13 10.72 -1.11
C SER A 163 -7.05 11.77 -1.34
N LYS A 164 -7.38 13.04 -1.12
CA LYS A 164 -6.40 14.15 -1.15
C LYS A 164 -5.28 13.95 -0.14
N ARG A 165 -5.59 13.38 1.02
CA ARG A 165 -4.59 13.05 2.04
C ARG A 165 -3.63 11.98 1.53
N ALA A 166 -4.12 10.93 0.89
CA ALA A 166 -3.27 9.91 0.29
C ALA A 166 -2.38 10.52 -0.82
N GLN A 167 -2.93 11.39 -1.67
CA GLN A 167 -2.16 12.11 -2.70
C GLN A 167 -1.05 12.99 -2.09
N LEU A 168 -1.31 13.64 -0.96
CA LEU A 168 -0.31 14.45 -0.26
C LEU A 168 0.73 13.59 0.46
N THR A 169 0.34 12.44 0.98
CA THR A 169 1.23 11.51 1.69
C THR A 169 2.13 10.75 0.72
N TRP A 170 1.58 10.33 -0.41
CA TRP A 170 2.26 9.53 -1.45
C TRP A 170 2.06 10.18 -2.84
N PRO A 171 2.66 11.33 -3.10
CA PRO A 171 2.40 12.12 -4.31
C PRO A 171 2.87 11.43 -5.60
N ASP A 172 3.85 10.54 -5.49
CA ASP A 172 4.44 9.80 -6.61
C ASP A 172 3.79 8.43 -6.85
N GLU A 173 2.82 8.05 -6.03
CA GLU A 173 1.99 6.84 -6.22
C GLU A 173 0.95 7.09 -7.32
N VAL A 174 1.41 6.96 -8.56
CA VAL A 174 0.62 7.16 -9.78
C VAL A 174 0.77 5.96 -10.70
N ILE A 175 -0.34 5.44 -11.19
CA ILE A 175 -0.37 4.20 -11.98
C ILE A 175 -0.77 4.52 -13.42
N PRO A 176 -0.03 4.07 -14.45
CA PRO A 176 -0.43 4.27 -15.83
C PRO A 176 -1.85 3.72 -16.10
N ARG A 177 -2.75 4.57 -16.60
CA ARG A 177 -4.15 4.21 -16.88
C ARG A 177 -4.26 2.97 -17.78
N LYS A 178 -3.41 2.90 -18.81
CA LYS A 178 -3.39 1.76 -19.73
C LYS A 178 -3.11 0.44 -18.99
N GLY A 179 -2.16 0.44 -18.07
CA GLY A 179 -1.84 -0.73 -17.25
C GLY A 179 -2.97 -1.09 -16.29
N TRP A 180 -3.63 -0.09 -15.71
CA TRP A 180 -4.75 -0.29 -14.79
C TRP A 180 -5.92 -1.08 -15.42
N PHE A 181 -6.29 -0.76 -16.65
CA PHE A 181 -7.40 -1.42 -17.33
C PHE A 181 -7.03 -2.71 -18.06
N ASN A 182 -5.75 -3.10 -18.06
CA ASN A 182 -5.26 -4.31 -18.72
C ASN A 182 -4.36 -5.11 -17.78
N PRO A 183 -4.91 -5.67 -16.68
CA PRO A 183 -4.11 -6.44 -15.73
C PRO A 183 -3.56 -7.72 -16.34
N GLU A 184 -2.37 -8.11 -15.87
CA GLU A 184 -1.80 -9.44 -16.09
C GLU A 184 -1.90 -10.27 -14.82
N LYS A 185 -1.75 -11.58 -14.93
CA LYS A 185 -1.66 -12.47 -13.76
C LYS A 185 -0.20 -12.63 -13.34
N GLY A 186 0.06 -12.28 -12.08
CA GLY A 186 1.34 -12.50 -11.42
C GLY A 186 1.21 -13.49 -10.27
N ILE A 187 2.33 -13.75 -9.60
CA ILE A 187 2.41 -14.59 -8.41
C ILE A 187 2.89 -13.73 -7.23
N PHE A 188 2.20 -13.83 -6.12
CA PHE A 188 2.58 -13.24 -4.83
C PHE A 188 2.66 -14.36 -3.79
N GLY A 189 3.88 -14.81 -3.46
CA GLY A 189 4.05 -16.03 -2.71
C GLY A 189 3.44 -17.24 -3.42
N ASN A 190 2.40 -17.81 -2.86
CA ASN A 190 1.63 -18.92 -3.44
C ASN A 190 0.30 -18.49 -4.10
N LEU A 191 0.01 -17.20 -4.15
CA LEU A 191 -1.26 -16.68 -4.65
C LEU A 191 -1.12 -16.13 -6.07
N LYS A 192 -2.15 -16.36 -6.90
CA LYS A 192 -2.32 -15.67 -8.19
C LYS A 192 -2.97 -14.32 -7.95
N VAL A 193 -2.37 -13.25 -8.46
CA VAL A 193 -2.81 -11.87 -8.26
C VAL A 193 -2.90 -11.12 -9.59
N ASN A 194 -3.68 -10.05 -9.62
CA ASN A 194 -3.61 -9.09 -10.71
C ASN A 194 -2.45 -8.13 -10.47
N VAL A 195 -1.60 -8.00 -11.47
CA VAL A 195 -0.47 -7.08 -11.51
C VAL A 195 -0.58 -6.18 -12.74
N LEU A 196 0.10 -5.05 -12.71
CA LEU A 196 0.25 -4.23 -13.91
C LEU A 196 1.11 -4.96 -14.96
N PRO A 197 0.84 -4.77 -16.27
CA PRO A 197 1.75 -5.22 -17.31
C PRO A 197 3.16 -4.71 -17.06
N LYS A 198 4.16 -5.53 -17.38
CA LYS A 198 5.56 -5.31 -16.97
C LYS A 198 6.06 -3.87 -17.17
N ASN A 199 5.86 -3.30 -18.37
CA ASN A 199 6.35 -1.93 -18.64
C ASN A 199 5.63 -0.86 -17.79
N ASN A 200 4.35 -1.07 -17.48
CA ASN A 200 3.59 -0.18 -16.61
C ASN A 200 3.98 -0.35 -15.15
N LEU A 201 4.27 -1.57 -14.73
CA LEU A 201 4.76 -1.88 -13.39
C LEU A 201 6.15 -1.28 -13.15
N ASP A 202 7.08 -1.47 -14.10
CA ASP A 202 8.43 -0.89 -14.02
C ASP A 202 8.36 0.65 -13.90
N TRP A 203 7.55 1.31 -14.74
CA TRP A 203 7.37 2.75 -14.68
C TRP A 203 6.75 3.21 -13.35
N TYR A 204 5.70 2.52 -12.88
CA TYR A 204 5.05 2.81 -11.61
C TYR A 204 6.02 2.69 -10.43
N LEU A 205 6.76 1.58 -10.36
CA LEU A 205 7.70 1.35 -9.28
C LEU A 205 8.88 2.32 -9.31
N GLU A 206 9.35 2.69 -10.51
CA GLU A 206 10.39 3.71 -10.64
C GLU A 206 9.91 5.09 -10.18
N LYS A 207 8.66 5.47 -10.47
CA LYS A 207 8.07 6.71 -9.97
C LYS A 207 7.88 6.70 -8.45
N SER A 208 7.35 5.62 -7.92
CA SER A 208 7.03 5.52 -6.49
C SER A 208 8.26 5.32 -5.61
N TYR A 209 9.26 4.57 -6.08
CA TYR A 209 10.40 4.11 -5.26
C TYR A 209 11.77 4.51 -5.82
N GLY A 210 11.81 5.20 -6.96
CA GLY A 210 13.04 5.65 -7.62
C GLY A 210 13.73 4.59 -8.49
N PRO A 211 14.80 4.98 -9.20
CA PRO A 211 15.42 4.14 -10.23
C PRO A 211 16.13 2.90 -9.68
N LEU A 212 16.43 2.87 -8.39
CA LEU A 212 17.11 1.75 -7.74
C LEU A 212 16.16 0.70 -7.16
N TRP A 213 14.85 0.80 -7.39
CA TRP A 213 13.88 -0.12 -6.81
C TRP A 213 14.14 -1.61 -7.09
N LYS A 214 14.84 -1.92 -8.21
CA LYS A 214 15.20 -3.30 -8.59
C LYS A 214 16.41 -3.84 -7.84
N THR A 215 17.30 -2.99 -7.34
CA THR A 215 18.63 -3.39 -6.87
C THR A 215 18.67 -3.85 -5.42
N HIS A 216 17.62 -3.54 -4.66
CA HIS A 216 17.53 -3.95 -3.27
C HIS A 216 16.93 -5.35 -3.19
N ASN A 217 17.77 -6.34 -2.90
CA ASN A 217 17.41 -7.77 -2.97
C ASN A 217 16.55 -8.28 -1.82
N GLY A 218 16.06 -7.41 -0.95
CA GLY A 218 15.21 -7.82 0.19
C GLY A 218 15.84 -8.82 1.16
N GLN A 219 17.10 -9.19 0.93
CA GLN A 219 17.84 -10.06 1.82
C GLN A 219 18.57 -9.22 2.86
N GLY A 220 17.84 -8.83 3.86
CA GLY A 220 18.48 -8.64 5.15
C GLY A 220 18.90 -7.25 5.56
N ASP A 221 18.90 -6.23 4.74
CA ASP A 221 19.15 -4.90 5.28
C ASP A 221 17.83 -4.16 5.51
N LYS A 222 17.49 -4.00 6.81
CA LYS A 222 16.31 -3.23 7.25
C LYS A 222 16.30 -1.82 6.67
N LEU A 223 17.50 -1.24 6.45
CA LEU A 223 17.67 0.11 5.92
C LEU A 223 17.33 0.20 4.45
N GLU A 224 17.74 -0.79 3.64
CA GLU A 224 17.44 -0.82 2.21
C GLU A 224 15.94 -0.96 1.94
N ASN A 225 15.28 -1.87 2.64
CA ASN A 225 13.83 -2.02 2.56
C ASN A 225 13.10 -0.78 3.04
N PHE A 226 13.62 -0.14 4.08
CA PHE A 226 13.11 1.09 4.63
C PHE A 226 13.23 2.25 3.65
N GLU A 227 14.40 2.46 3.03
CA GLU A 227 14.61 3.52 2.03
C GLU A 227 13.65 3.36 0.85
N CYS A 228 13.46 2.15 0.35
CA CYS A 228 12.50 1.88 -0.72
C CYS A 228 11.05 2.11 -0.30
N THR A 229 10.68 1.72 0.91
CA THR A 229 9.31 1.89 1.41
C THR A 229 8.98 3.33 1.76
N LEU A 230 9.97 4.10 2.23
CA LEU A 230 9.81 5.51 2.58
C LEU A 230 9.92 6.47 1.40
N HIS A 231 10.46 6.02 0.27
CA HIS A 231 10.72 6.90 -0.84
C HIS A 231 9.46 7.63 -1.31
N SER A 232 8.36 6.91 -1.45
CA SER A 232 7.06 7.50 -1.77
C SER A 232 6.44 8.29 -0.62
N ARG A 233 6.78 7.94 0.63
CA ARG A 233 6.20 8.58 1.82
C ARG A 233 6.88 9.88 2.20
N ASN A 234 8.16 10.02 1.88
CA ASN A 234 8.95 11.21 2.23
C ASN A 234 10.00 11.46 1.14
N LYS A 235 9.71 12.34 0.21
CA LYS A 235 10.71 12.88 -0.74
C LYS A 235 12.01 13.41 -0.07
N LEU A 236 12.07 13.35 1.25
CA LEU A 236 13.21 13.74 2.07
C LEU A 236 14.40 12.77 1.96
N LEU A 237 14.19 11.52 1.51
CA LEU A 237 15.26 10.52 1.37
C LEU A 237 15.88 10.50 -0.03
N THR A 238 15.29 11.18 -1.00
CA THR A 238 15.67 11.06 -2.41
C THR A 238 16.58 12.14 -2.94
N LYS A 239 16.88 13.15 -2.17
CA LYS A 239 17.91 14.11 -2.53
C LYS A 239 19.22 13.71 -1.86
N LYS A 240 19.86 12.67 -2.40
CA LYS A 240 21.30 12.65 -2.52
C LYS A 240 21.60 13.35 -3.85
N ASP A 241 21.79 14.64 -3.80
CA ASP A 241 22.65 15.37 -4.71
C ASP A 241 24.10 15.16 -4.25
#